data_8e4433f5b7476e40b406a1272c796b96
#
_entry.id   8e4433f5b7476e40b406a1272c796b96
#
_cell.length_a   1.000
_cell.length_b   1.000
_cell.length_c   1.000
_cell.angle_alpha   90.00
_cell.angle_beta   90.00
_cell.angle_gamma   90.00
#
_symmetry.space_group_name_H-M   'P 1'
#
loop_
_entity.id
_entity.type
_entity.pdbx_description
1 polymer ?
#
loop_
_entity_poly.entity_id
_entity_poly.type
_entity_poly.pdbx_seq_one_letter_code
_entity_poly.pdbx_strand_id
1 'polypeptide(L)'
;MDFKRLAEQYKTELLDGVLPFWLEKSQDREFGGYFTCLNRDGSVYDTDKFIWLQGREVWMFAMLYNKVERRPEWLECAVQGAEFLRKYGHDGNYNWYFALTREGRPLVQPYNIFSYTFAAMAFAQVAVATGSDEYALIAKRTFDRILEKRANPKGEWCKAYPGTRSLKSFALPMILCNMALEIEPMIDKQLLADTIGECLHEVMEVFYREELGLIVENVTEDGRLSDTFEGRQMNPGHSLEAMWFIMNLGVRLDDRALIDKAVRIALNTAEYGWDKEYGGIFYFLDRKGAPRVELEWDQKLWWVHIESTIAMIKGYQLTGSKECLEWFGKLHEYTWAHFKDTEHPEWFGYLNRRGEVLLPLKGGKWKGCFHVPRGLFQCWQILEQCK
;
A
#
# COMPACT_ATOMS: atom_id res chain seq x y z
N MET A 1 -9.33 -24.12 -11.29
CA MET A 1 -8.79 -23.65 -9.97
C MET A 1 -9.89 -23.83 -8.92
N ASP A 2 -9.57 -24.28 -7.70
CA ASP A 2 -10.56 -24.45 -6.62
C ASP A 2 -10.61 -23.14 -5.79
N PHE A 3 -11.48 -22.25 -6.19
CA PHE A 3 -11.62 -20.92 -5.56
C PHE A 3 -12.08 -21.00 -4.12
N LYS A 4 -12.96 -21.96 -3.78
CA LYS A 4 -13.45 -22.13 -2.42
C LYS A 4 -12.34 -22.55 -1.45
N ARG A 5 -11.51 -23.50 -1.85
CA ARG A 5 -10.35 -23.93 -1.07
C ARG A 5 -9.32 -22.81 -0.91
N LEU A 6 -9.07 -22.05 -1.98
CA LEU A 6 -8.16 -20.91 -1.91
C LEU A 6 -8.72 -19.79 -1.01
N ALA A 7 -10.00 -19.45 -1.11
CA ALA A 7 -10.63 -18.46 -0.24
C ALA A 7 -10.45 -18.84 1.24
N GLU A 8 -10.71 -20.10 1.59
CA GLU A 8 -10.51 -20.59 2.96
C GLU A 8 -9.03 -20.55 3.39
N GLN A 9 -8.10 -20.86 2.50
CA GLN A 9 -6.65 -20.75 2.77
C GLN A 9 -6.24 -19.30 3.12
N TYR A 10 -6.67 -18.31 2.32
CA TYR A 10 -6.38 -16.90 2.57
C TYR A 10 -7.05 -16.39 3.85
N LYS A 11 -8.27 -16.79 4.10
CA LYS A 11 -9.04 -16.44 5.30
C LYS A 11 -8.38 -16.98 6.58
N THR A 12 -8.06 -18.26 6.59
CA THR A 12 -7.40 -18.92 7.74
C THR A 12 -6.03 -18.30 8.02
N GLU A 13 -5.22 -18.07 6.98
CA GLU A 13 -3.92 -17.41 7.16
C GLU A 13 -4.06 -16.00 7.75
N LEU A 14 -5.07 -15.25 7.32
CA LEU A 14 -5.36 -13.93 7.89
C LEU A 14 -5.80 -14.02 9.34
N LEU A 15 -6.87 -14.77 9.61
CA LEU A 15 -7.57 -14.70 10.89
C LEU A 15 -6.88 -15.50 12.02
N ASP A 16 -6.22 -16.59 11.68
CA ASP A 16 -5.61 -17.52 12.65
C ASP A 16 -4.08 -17.41 12.70
N GLY A 17 -3.45 -16.80 11.68
CA GLY A 17 -2.01 -16.63 11.59
C GLY A 17 -1.55 -15.18 11.76
N VAL A 18 -1.82 -14.35 10.77
CA VAL A 18 -1.22 -13.01 10.67
C VAL A 18 -1.79 -12.02 11.67
N LEU A 19 -3.12 -11.92 11.82
CA LEU A 19 -3.74 -10.96 12.73
C LEU A 19 -3.43 -11.21 14.21
N PRO A 20 -3.49 -12.46 14.72
CA PRO A 20 -3.10 -12.73 16.11
C PRO A 20 -1.68 -12.31 16.43
N PHE A 21 -0.73 -12.48 15.49
CA PHE A 21 0.64 -12.02 15.65
C PHE A 21 0.73 -10.51 15.92
N TRP A 22 0.10 -9.69 15.06
CA TRP A 22 0.12 -8.24 15.22
C TRP A 22 -0.65 -7.81 16.48
N LEU A 23 -1.81 -8.39 16.74
CA LEU A 23 -2.63 -8.06 17.90
C LEU A 23 -1.89 -8.36 19.23
N GLU A 24 -1.08 -9.42 19.28
CA GLU A 24 -0.33 -9.80 20.47
C GLU A 24 1.01 -9.04 20.60
N LYS A 25 1.76 -8.88 19.49
CA LYS A 25 3.17 -8.46 19.53
C LYS A 25 3.39 -6.97 19.26
N SER A 26 2.47 -6.29 18.57
CA SER A 26 2.70 -4.90 18.17
C SER A 26 2.30 -3.86 19.21
N GLN A 27 1.31 -4.13 20.06
CA GLN A 27 0.74 -3.11 20.94
C GLN A 27 1.72 -2.63 22.02
N ASP A 28 2.02 -1.32 22.05
CA ASP A 28 2.71 -0.68 23.18
C ASP A 28 1.69 -0.25 24.24
N ARG A 29 1.46 -1.10 25.24
CA ARG A 29 0.47 -0.87 26.29
C ARG A 29 0.88 0.18 27.31
N GLU A 30 2.14 0.62 27.29
CA GLU A 30 2.66 1.63 28.22
C GLU A 30 2.50 3.05 27.65
N PHE A 31 2.90 3.27 26.39
CA PHE A 31 2.89 4.58 25.76
C PHE A 31 1.84 4.73 24.65
N GLY A 32 1.16 3.66 24.28
CA GLY A 32 0.22 3.63 23.16
C GLY A 32 0.90 3.47 21.80
N GLY A 33 0.09 3.30 20.74
CA GLY A 33 0.61 2.98 19.40
C GLY A 33 1.20 1.58 19.31
N TYR A 34 2.05 1.34 18.30
CA TYR A 34 2.52 0.00 17.97
C TYR A 34 4.03 -0.07 17.82
N PHE A 35 4.60 -1.19 18.22
CA PHE A 35 5.92 -1.63 17.80
C PHE A 35 5.84 -2.25 16.42
N THR A 36 6.55 -1.71 15.45
CA THR A 36 6.62 -2.28 14.11
C THR A 36 7.94 -3.00 13.83
N CYS A 37 8.98 -2.70 14.61
CA CYS A 37 10.29 -3.32 14.48
C CYS A 37 10.33 -4.65 15.27
N LEU A 38 9.85 -5.72 14.62
CA LEU A 38 9.69 -7.04 15.22
C LEU A 38 10.61 -8.08 14.55
N ASN A 39 11.34 -8.82 15.38
CA ASN A 39 12.10 -10.00 14.96
C ASN A 39 11.19 -11.13 14.47
N ARG A 40 11.80 -12.25 14.01
CA ARG A 40 11.08 -13.42 13.54
C ARG A 40 10.16 -14.03 14.60
N ASP A 41 10.57 -14.01 15.85
CA ASP A 41 9.80 -14.51 17.01
C ASP A 41 8.80 -13.50 17.58
N GLY A 42 8.72 -12.30 17.00
CA GLY A 42 7.88 -11.20 17.48
C GLY A 42 8.49 -10.36 18.61
N SER A 43 9.74 -10.61 19.01
CA SER A 43 10.42 -9.74 19.96
C SER A 43 10.74 -8.38 19.33
N VAL A 44 10.62 -7.31 20.13
CA VAL A 44 10.89 -5.94 19.69
C VAL A 44 12.41 -5.72 19.63
N TYR A 45 12.94 -5.28 18.48
CA TYR A 45 14.36 -4.94 18.33
C TYR A 45 14.62 -3.43 18.25
N ASP A 46 13.57 -2.62 17.98
CA ASP A 46 13.60 -1.17 18.00
C ASP A 46 12.23 -0.63 18.40
N THR A 47 12.20 0.50 19.09
CA THR A 47 10.95 1.08 19.64
C THR A 47 10.49 2.34 18.93
N ASP A 48 11.21 2.84 17.93
CA ASP A 48 10.80 3.99 17.13
C ASP A 48 9.47 3.72 16.42
N LYS A 49 8.61 4.72 16.39
CA LYS A 49 7.25 4.64 15.81
C LYS A 49 7.17 5.42 14.52
N PHE A 50 7.03 4.71 13.42
CA PHE A 50 6.90 5.28 12.07
C PHE A 50 5.44 5.60 11.80
N ILE A 51 5.09 6.88 11.63
CA ILE A 51 3.69 7.35 11.57
C ILE A 51 2.89 6.66 10.49
N TRP A 52 3.47 6.47 9.30
CA TRP A 52 2.79 5.78 8.21
C TRP A 52 2.44 4.33 8.53
N LEU A 53 3.25 3.63 9.34
CA LEU A 53 2.96 2.26 9.79
C LEU A 53 1.97 2.25 10.96
N GLN A 54 2.02 3.24 11.86
CA GLN A 54 1.00 3.42 12.89
C GLN A 54 -0.38 3.60 12.23
N GLY A 55 -0.48 4.48 11.24
CA GLY A 55 -1.74 4.70 10.49
C GLY A 55 -2.21 3.45 9.74
N ARG A 56 -1.30 2.69 9.15
CA ARG A 56 -1.62 1.43 8.45
C ARG A 56 -2.22 0.38 9.39
N GLU A 57 -1.68 0.22 10.58
CA GLU A 57 -2.16 -0.75 11.55
C GLU A 57 -3.51 -0.34 12.15
N VAL A 58 -3.69 0.96 12.48
CA VAL A 58 -5.00 1.52 12.86
C VAL A 58 -6.04 1.24 11.78
N TRP A 59 -5.71 1.55 10.51
CA TRP A 59 -6.59 1.32 9.38
C TRP A 59 -6.97 -0.15 9.27
N MET A 60 -5.99 -1.05 9.40
CA MET A 60 -6.20 -2.49 9.23
C MET A 60 -7.21 -3.03 10.24
N PHE A 61 -7.01 -2.78 11.54
CA PHE A 61 -7.91 -3.27 12.57
C PHE A 61 -9.30 -2.60 12.54
N ALA A 62 -9.37 -1.30 12.25
CA ALA A 62 -10.65 -0.60 12.08
C ALA A 62 -11.42 -1.12 10.86
N MET A 63 -10.74 -1.36 9.73
CA MET A 63 -11.35 -1.90 8.52
C MET A 63 -11.88 -3.31 8.75
N LEU A 64 -11.15 -4.17 9.44
CA LEU A 64 -11.62 -5.52 9.79
C LEU A 64 -12.84 -5.47 10.69
N TYR A 65 -12.86 -4.60 11.70
CA TYR A 65 -14.02 -4.37 12.56
C TYR A 65 -15.24 -3.91 11.74
N ASN A 66 -15.04 -3.01 10.78
CA ASN A 66 -16.13 -2.48 9.95
C ASN A 66 -16.65 -3.48 8.92
N LYS A 67 -15.79 -4.32 8.33
CA LYS A 67 -16.11 -5.10 7.11
C LYS A 67 -16.13 -6.61 7.31
N VAL A 68 -15.53 -7.14 8.39
CA VAL A 68 -15.45 -8.59 8.62
C VAL A 68 -16.28 -8.98 9.83
N GLU A 69 -15.89 -8.53 11.02
CA GLU A 69 -16.56 -8.89 12.25
C GLU A 69 -16.32 -7.83 13.32
N ARG A 70 -17.35 -7.45 14.07
CA ARG A 70 -17.26 -6.46 15.14
C ARG A 70 -16.65 -7.05 16.42
N ARG A 71 -15.37 -7.46 16.34
CA ARG A 71 -14.61 -7.95 17.48
C ARG A 71 -14.12 -6.78 18.34
N PRO A 72 -14.46 -6.73 19.63
CA PRO A 72 -14.05 -5.64 20.51
C PRO A 72 -12.53 -5.43 20.53
N GLU A 73 -11.74 -6.50 20.54
CA GLU A 73 -10.27 -6.43 20.57
C GLU A 73 -9.68 -5.76 19.33
N TRP A 74 -10.31 -5.84 18.16
CA TRP A 74 -9.88 -5.12 16.97
C TRP A 74 -10.15 -3.62 17.08
N LEU A 75 -11.33 -3.26 17.60
CA LEU A 75 -11.68 -1.86 17.82
C LEU A 75 -10.79 -1.22 18.90
N GLU A 76 -10.55 -1.91 20.01
CA GLU A 76 -9.66 -1.45 21.08
C GLU A 76 -8.25 -1.23 20.57
N CYS A 77 -7.70 -2.16 19.78
CA CYS A 77 -6.40 -2.03 19.15
C CYS A 77 -6.36 -0.80 18.22
N ALA A 78 -7.34 -0.64 17.34
CA ALA A 78 -7.40 0.50 16.41
C ALA A 78 -7.52 1.85 17.14
N VAL A 79 -8.37 1.94 18.18
CA VAL A 79 -8.55 3.16 18.98
C VAL A 79 -7.28 3.51 19.75
N GLN A 80 -6.59 2.53 20.34
CA GLN A 80 -5.32 2.76 21.03
C GLN A 80 -4.27 3.41 20.11
N GLY A 81 -4.14 2.92 18.88
CA GLY A 81 -3.22 3.50 17.89
C GLY A 81 -3.69 4.88 17.40
N ALA A 82 -4.99 5.07 17.18
CA ALA A 82 -5.56 6.35 16.78
C ALA A 82 -5.32 7.43 17.86
N GLU A 83 -5.51 7.11 19.14
CA GLU A 83 -5.23 8.04 20.25
C GLU A 83 -3.75 8.42 20.35
N PHE A 84 -2.84 7.47 20.12
CA PHE A 84 -1.41 7.79 20.04
C PHE A 84 -1.11 8.74 18.89
N LEU A 85 -1.65 8.47 17.69
CA LEU A 85 -1.50 9.33 16.51
C LEU A 85 -2.11 10.72 16.72
N ARG A 86 -3.33 10.80 17.30
CA ARG A 86 -4.01 12.06 17.60
C ARG A 86 -3.17 12.94 18.54
N LYS A 87 -2.57 12.33 19.56
CA LYS A 87 -1.82 13.06 20.59
C LYS A 87 -0.42 13.47 20.17
N TYR A 88 0.27 12.64 19.41
CA TYR A 88 1.70 12.78 19.16
C TYR A 88 2.10 12.81 17.68
N GLY A 89 1.23 12.34 16.78
CA GLY A 89 1.58 12.08 15.38
C GLY A 89 1.85 13.33 14.54
N HIS A 90 1.39 14.51 14.95
CA HIS A 90 1.48 15.77 14.20
C HIS A 90 1.75 16.98 15.09
N ASP A 91 2.09 18.10 14.48
CA ASP A 91 2.49 19.37 15.12
C ASP A 91 1.30 20.24 15.60
N GLY A 92 0.08 19.73 15.64
CA GLY A 92 -1.14 20.50 15.91
C GLY A 92 -1.77 21.15 14.68
N ASN A 93 -1.03 21.35 13.58
CA ASN A 93 -1.51 21.85 12.30
C ASN A 93 -1.68 20.75 11.24
N TYR A 94 -1.76 19.49 11.69
CA TYR A 94 -1.86 18.30 10.82
C TYR A 94 -0.67 18.11 9.87
N ASN A 95 0.53 18.60 10.26
CA ASN A 95 1.77 18.19 9.64
C ASN A 95 2.28 16.93 10.34
N TRP A 96 2.11 15.80 9.69
CA TRP A 96 2.39 14.48 10.26
C TRP A 96 3.88 14.16 10.21
N TYR A 97 4.48 13.91 11.38
CA TYR A 97 5.88 13.50 11.47
C TYR A 97 6.12 12.19 10.70
N PHE A 98 7.38 11.90 10.39
CA PHE A 98 7.71 10.60 9.80
C PHE A 98 7.97 9.55 10.87
N ALA A 99 8.71 9.90 11.92
CA ALA A 99 9.03 9.02 13.02
C ALA A 99 9.02 9.74 14.38
N LEU A 100 8.66 9.01 15.42
CA LEU A 100 8.65 9.42 16.82
C LEU A 100 9.46 8.43 17.65
N THR A 101 9.94 8.88 18.84
CA THR A 101 10.38 7.97 19.88
C THR A 101 9.21 7.11 20.39
N ARG A 102 9.50 6.10 21.20
CA ARG A 102 8.48 5.26 21.85
C ARG A 102 7.43 6.10 22.59
N GLU A 103 7.89 7.16 23.31
CA GLU A 103 7.06 8.04 24.12
C GLU A 103 6.30 9.11 23.32
N GLY A 104 6.53 9.18 21.99
CA GLY A 104 5.84 10.14 21.11
C GLY A 104 6.58 11.46 20.89
N ARG A 105 7.89 11.54 21.15
CA ARG A 105 8.68 12.74 20.82
C ARG A 105 9.10 12.71 19.35
N PRO A 106 8.98 13.82 18.60
CA PRO A 106 9.39 13.88 17.19
C PRO A 106 10.88 13.54 16.99
N LEU A 107 11.17 12.59 16.10
CA LEU A 107 12.51 12.22 15.64
C LEU A 107 12.80 12.69 14.24
N VAL A 108 11.81 12.60 13.35
CA VAL A 108 11.98 12.93 11.94
C VAL A 108 10.85 13.82 11.47
N GLN A 109 11.23 14.87 10.75
CA GLN A 109 10.37 15.93 10.22
C GLN A 109 9.23 15.39 9.32
N PRO A 110 8.13 16.15 9.13
CA PRO A 110 6.99 15.74 8.31
C PRO A 110 7.27 15.91 6.79
N TYR A 111 8.33 15.28 6.30
CA TYR A 111 8.76 15.34 4.90
C TYR A 111 8.09 14.31 3.99
N ASN A 112 7.43 13.31 4.58
CA ASN A 112 6.87 12.17 3.85
C ASN A 112 5.35 12.25 3.79
N ILE A 113 4.83 12.49 2.59
CA ILE A 113 3.39 12.63 2.36
C ILE A 113 2.60 11.35 2.72
N PHE A 114 3.24 10.17 2.71
CA PHE A 114 2.58 8.92 3.10
C PHE A 114 2.23 8.85 4.59
N SER A 115 2.91 9.61 5.47
CA SER A 115 2.45 9.75 6.85
C SER A 115 1.06 10.38 6.91
N TYR A 116 0.80 11.37 6.05
CA TYR A 116 -0.51 12.03 5.94
C TYR A 116 -1.56 11.10 5.34
N THR A 117 -1.24 10.39 4.25
CA THR A 117 -2.22 9.53 3.56
C THR A 117 -2.71 8.40 4.47
N PHE A 118 -1.80 7.73 5.17
CA PHE A 118 -2.19 6.66 6.08
C PHE A 118 -2.83 7.15 7.37
N ALA A 119 -2.49 8.35 7.86
CA ALA A 119 -3.21 8.97 8.96
C ALA A 119 -4.67 9.29 8.56
N ALA A 120 -4.89 9.92 7.39
CA ALA A 120 -6.24 10.21 6.92
C ALA A 120 -7.08 8.95 6.75
N MET A 121 -6.55 7.91 6.12
CA MET A 121 -7.24 6.61 5.95
C MET A 121 -7.55 5.95 7.30
N ALA A 122 -6.61 5.98 8.24
CA ALA A 122 -6.78 5.44 9.59
C ALA A 122 -7.93 6.12 10.33
N PHE A 123 -7.89 7.45 10.40
CA PHE A 123 -8.92 8.22 11.08
C PHE A 123 -10.29 8.12 10.40
N ALA A 124 -10.34 7.99 9.07
CA ALA A 124 -11.60 7.74 8.36
C ALA A 124 -12.22 6.39 8.79
N GLN A 125 -11.44 5.31 8.83
CA GLN A 125 -11.92 4.00 9.24
C GLN A 125 -12.32 3.94 10.71
N VAL A 126 -11.56 4.56 11.62
CA VAL A 126 -11.91 4.61 13.04
C VAL A 126 -13.14 5.50 13.28
N ALA A 127 -13.31 6.59 12.53
CA ALA A 127 -14.52 7.40 12.58
C ALA A 127 -15.78 6.60 12.20
N VAL A 128 -15.70 5.78 11.15
CA VAL A 128 -16.79 4.86 10.77
C VAL A 128 -17.06 3.83 11.86
N ALA A 129 -16.01 3.27 12.48
CA ALA A 129 -16.12 2.25 13.50
C ALA A 129 -16.74 2.75 14.81
N THR A 130 -16.43 4.00 15.18
CA THR A 130 -16.81 4.58 16.48
C THR A 130 -17.95 5.59 16.40
N GLY A 131 -18.23 6.15 15.23
CA GLY A 131 -19.15 7.29 15.06
C GLY A 131 -18.58 8.62 15.60
N SER A 132 -17.27 8.74 15.79
CA SER A 132 -16.62 9.92 16.38
C SER A 132 -16.45 11.04 15.36
N ASP A 133 -17.09 12.18 15.63
CA ASP A 133 -16.93 13.42 14.84
C ASP A 133 -15.49 13.97 14.92
N GLU A 134 -14.80 13.78 16.05
CA GLU A 134 -13.40 14.20 16.22
C GLU A 134 -12.50 13.45 15.25
N TYR A 135 -12.61 12.12 15.14
CA TYR A 135 -11.82 11.34 14.20
C TYR A 135 -12.17 11.68 12.74
N ALA A 136 -13.46 11.91 12.44
CA ALA A 136 -13.88 12.36 11.12
C ALA A 136 -13.25 13.72 10.75
N LEU A 137 -13.20 14.66 11.70
CA LEU A 137 -12.55 15.95 11.50
C LEU A 137 -11.05 15.81 11.25
N ILE A 138 -10.35 14.95 12.01
CA ILE A 138 -8.91 14.69 11.80
C ILE A 138 -8.66 14.11 10.41
N ALA A 139 -9.46 13.14 9.98
CA ALA A 139 -9.36 12.55 8.64
C ALA A 139 -9.51 13.61 7.55
N LYS A 140 -10.58 14.44 7.65
CA LYS A 140 -10.86 15.52 6.70
C LYS A 140 -9.75 16.56 6.66
N ARG A 141 -9.31 17.07 7.81
CA ARG A 141 -8.23 18.07 7.89
C ARG A 141 -6.91 17.55 7.35
N THR A 142 -6.61 16.27 7.61
CA THR A 142 -5.42 15.62 7.04
C THR A 142 -5.52 15.51 5.53
N PHE A 143 -6.71 15.20 5.01
CA PHE A 143 -6.94 15.14 3.57
C PHE A 143 -6.79 16.53 2.92
N ASP A 144 -7.37 17.57 3.52
CA ASP A 144 -7.19 18.97 3.07
C ASP A 144 -5.68 19.31 2.97
N ARG A 145 -4.87 18.91 3.98
CA ARG A 145 -3.42 19.13 3.98
C ARG A 145 -2.68 18.35 2.87
N ILE A 146 -3.14 17.16 2.52
CA ILE A 146 -2.58 16.39 1.41
C ILE A 146 -2.82 17.14 0.09
N LEU A 147 -4.02 17.63 -0.15
CA LEU A 147 -4.35 18.40 -1.35
C LEU A 147 -3.53 19.69 -1.46
N GLU A 148 -3.33 20.41 -0.36
CA GLU A 148 -2.45 21.59 -0.31
C GLU A 148 -0.99 21.27 -0.65
N LYS A 149 -0.51 20.12 -0.22
CA LYS A 149 0.90 19.71 -0.38
C LYS A 149 1.19 18.96 -1.68
N ARG A 150 0.19 18.54 -2.45
CA ARG A 150 0.39 17.63 -3.59
C ARG A 150 1.35 18.15 -4.66
N ALA A 151 1.42 19.46 -4.88
CA ALA A 151 2.35 20.06 -5.83
C ALA A 151 3.82 20.06 -5.33
N ASN A 152 4.02 20.06 -4.01
CA ASN A 152 5.33 19.97 -3.37
C ASN A 152 5.25 19.11 -2.10
N PRO A 153 5.14 17.77 -2.23
CA PRO A 153 4.88 16.88 -1.11
C PRO A 153 5.94 16.92 0.00
N LYS A 154 7.18 17.21 -0.34
CA LYS A 154 8.29 17.31 0.63
C LYS A 154 8.44 18.70 1.24
N GLY A 155 7.84 19.74 0.63
CA GLY A 155 7.93 21.11 1.13
C GLY A 155 9.39 21.59 1.29
N GLU A 156 9.67 22.22 2.40
CA GLU A 156 11.00 22.74 2.76
C GLU A 156 12.07 21.65 2.95
N TRP A 157 11.68 20.39 3.16
CA TRP A 157 12.58 19.25 3.30
C TRP A 157 12.94 18.58 1.97
N CYS A 158 12.59 19.19 0.83
CA CYS A 158 12.99 18.69 -0.48
C CYS A 158 14.51 18.90 -0.68
N LYS A 159 15.23 17.83 -0.97
CA LYS A 159 16.67 17.87 -1.23
C LYS A 159 17.02 18.24 -2.67
N ALA A 160 16.06 18.21 -3.60
CA ALA A 160 16.28 18.59 -4.97
C ALA A 160 16.53 20.10 -5.09
N TYR A 161 17.49 20.49 -5.93
CA TYR A 161 17.71 21.91 -6.22
C TYR A 161 16.56 22.44 -7.08
N PRO A 162 15.87 23.50 -6.65
CA PRO A 162 14.68 24.00 -7.34
C PRO A 162 14.97 24.36 -8.81
N GLY A 163 14.08 23.93 -9.71
CA GLY A 163 14.12 24.30 -11.13
C GLY A 163 15.19 23.65 -12.00
N THR A 164 16.08 22.81 -11.42
CA THR A 164 17.15 22.19 -12.23
C THR A 164 16.70 20.91 -12.94
N ARG A 165 16.06 19.99 -12.24
CA ARG A 165 15.60 18.71 -12.79
C ARG A 165 14.42 18.20 -11.99
N SER A 166 13.34 18.96 -12.02
CA SER A 166 12.11 18.59 -11.34
C SER A 166 11.43 17.42 -12.05
N LEU A 167 11.06 16.42 -11.28
CA LEU A 167 10.29 15.28 -11.75
C LEU A 167 9.01 15.16 -10.91
N LYS A 168 7.91 14.87 -11.58
CA LYS A 168 6.68 14.38 -10.93
C LYS A 168 6.85 12.90 -10.63
N SER A 169 6.41 12.46 -9.45
CA SER A 169 6.43 11.05 -9.04
C SER A 169 5.04 10.44 -9.09
N PHE A 170 4.97 9.20 -9.55
CA PHE A 170 3.75 8.38 -9.63
C PHE A 170 3.15 8.04 -8.26
N ALA A 171 3.97 7.95 -7.23
CA ALA A 171 3.57 7.39 -5.94
C ALA A 171 2.39 8.11 -5.27
N LEU A 172 2.29 9.45 -5.36
CA LEU A 172 1.19 10.19 -4.76
C LEU A 172 -0.12 10.05 -5.55
N PRO A 173 -0.19 10.26 -6.87
CA PRO A 173 -1.40 9.98 -7.65
C PRO A 173 -1.92 8.55 -7.46
N MET A 174 -1.02 7.57 -7.42
CA MET A 174 -1.35 6.17 -7.16
C MET A 174 -2.13 5.99 -5.85
N ILE A 175 -1.57 6.44 -4.73
CA ILE A 175 -2.20 6.25 -3.42
C ILE A 175 -3.50 7.03 -3.28
N LEU A 176 -3.62 8.20 -3.94
CA LEU A 176 -4.84 9.00 -3.93
C LEU A 176 -6.01 8.28 -4.62
N CYS A 177 -5.76 7.42 -5.61
CA CYS A 177 -6.80 6.59 -6.22
C CYS A 177 -7.48 5.67 -5.19
N ASN A 178 -6.70 5.03 -4.31
CA ASN A 178 -7.26 4.22 -3.23
C ASN A 178 -7.86 5.08 -2.13
N MET A 179 -7.13 6.14 -1.75
CA MET A 179 -7.53 7.03 -0.67
C MET A 179 -8.86 7.73 -0.94
N ALA A 180 -9.16 8.07 -2.18
CA ALA A 180 -10.44 8.68 -2.55
C ALA A 180 -11.64 7.82 -2.10
N LEU A 181 -11.54 6.49 -2.24
CA LEU A 181 -12.58 5.56 -1.78
C LEU A 181 -12.60 5.40 -0.25
N GLU A 182 -11.45 5.48 0.40
CA GLU A 182 -11.34 5.37 1.86
C GLU A 182 -11.84 6.63 2.59
N ILE A 183 -11.65 7.81 1.99
CA ILE A 183 -12.05 9.09 2.56
C ILE A 183 -13.47 9.51 2.17
N GLU A 184 -14.11 8.82 1.22
CA GLU A 184 -15.46 9.13 0.70
C GLU A 184 -16.48 9.46 1.80
N PRO A 185 -16.56 8.75 2.94
CA PRO A 185 -17.52 9.08 3.99
C PRO A 185 -17.26 10.42 4.71
N MET A 186 -16.07 11.02 4.54
CA MET A 186 -15.59 12.19 5.29
C MET A 186 -15.61 13.49 4.47
N ILE A 187 -15.84 13.41 3.17
CA ILE A 187 -15.78 14.56 2.24
C ILE A 187 -17.07 14.69 1.43
N ASP A 188 -17.30 15.88 0.87
CA ASP A 188 -18.46 16.09 0.01
C ASP A 188 -18.29 15.44 -1.38
N LYS A 189 -19.40 15.23 -2.06
CA LYS A 189 -19.45 14.51 -3.35
C LYS A 189 -18.67 15.21 -4.47
N GLN A 190 -18.63 16.55 -4.45
CA GLN A 190 -17.92 17.31 -5.49
C GLN A 190 -16.41 17.14 -5.31
N LEU A 191 -15.91 17.31 -4.08
CA LEU A 191 -14.51 17.12 -3.76
C LEU A 191 -14.04 15.68 -4.07
N LEU A 192 -14.89 14.68 -3.78
CA LEU A 192 -14.64 13.30 -4.15
C LEU A 192 -14.51 13.11 -5.67
N ALA A 193 -15.48 13.65 -6.43
CA ALA A 193 -15.48 13.54 -7.89
C ALA A 193 -14.26 14.23 -8.53
N ASP A 194 -13.90 15.43 -8.05
CA ASP A 194 -12.73 16.16 -8.50
C ASP A 194 -11.45 15.38 -8.20
N THR A 195 -11.32 14.84 -6.99
CA THR A 195 -10.16 14.02 -6.58
C THR A 195 -10.02 12.78 -7.45
N ILE A 196 -11.10 12.05 -7.69
CA ILE A 196 -11.09 10.85 -8.56
C ILE A 196 -10.70 11.25 -9.98
N GLY A 197 -11.31 12.31 -10.54
CA GLY A 197 -11.00 12.79 -11.90
C GLY A 197 -9.53 13.16 -12.09
N GLU A 198 -8.96 13.89 -11.14
CA GLU A 198 -7.55 14.28 -11.16
C GLU A 198 -6.61 13.07 -11.03
N CYS A 199 -6.89 12.16 -10.09
CA CYS A 199 -6.07 10.95 -9.92
C CYS A 199 -6.10 10.06 -11.16
N LEU A 200 -7.28 9.86 -11.76
CA LEU A 200 -7.42 9.09 -13.00
C LEU A 200 -6.64 9.75 -14.14
N HIS A 201 -6.74 11.08 -14.30
CA HIS A 201 -5.97 11.80 -15.31
C HIS A 201 -4.46 11.61 -15.09
N GLU A 202 -3.96 11.84 -13.88
CA GLU A 202 -2.53 11.68 -13.60
C GLU A 202 -2.07 10.24 -13.88
N VAL A 203 -2.76 9.22 -13.35
CA VAL A 203 -2.35 7.82 -13.51
C VAL A 203 -2.48 7.34 -14.96
N MET A 204 -3.62 7.60 -15.62
CA MET A 204 -3.97 6.95 -16.88
C MET A 204 -3.59 7.76 -18.12
N GLU A 205 -3.22 9.05 -17.97
CA GLU A 205 -2.84 9.93 -19.10
C GLU A 205 -1.41 10.49 -18.92
N VAL A 206 -1.00 10.87 -17.67
CA VAL A 206 0.32 11.45 -17.46
C VAL A 206 1.40 10.38 -17.24
N PHE A 207 1.14 9.34 -16.43
CA PHE A 207 2.12 8.30 -16.11
C PHE A 207 2.01 7.05 -16.98
N TYR A 208 0.84 6.73 -17.52
CA TYR A 208 0.70 5.65 -18.48
C TYR A 208 1.32 6.03 -19.83
N ARG A 209 2.08 5.10 -20.41
CA ARG A 209 2.68 5.23 -21.74
C ARG A 209 2.15 4.15 -22.67
N GLU A 210 1.35 4.57 -23.65
CA GLU A 210 0.70 3.65 -24.58
C GLU A 210 1.74 2.90 -25.43
N GLU A 211 2.78 3.59 -25.86
CA GLU A 211 3.89 3.03 -26.63
C GLU A 211 4.69 1.95 -25.89
N LEU A 212 4.64 1.95 -24.55
CA LEU A 212 5.24 0.93 -23.68
C LEU A 212 4.22 -0.08 -23.18
N GLY A 213 2.94 0.31 -23.13
CA GLY A 213 1.88 -0.43 -22.44
C GLY A 213 2.05 -0.48 -20.92
N LEU A 214 2.82 0.45 -20.33
CA LEU A 214 3.27 0.46 -18.93
C LEU A 214 3.05 1.82 -18.26
N ILE A 215 3.01 1.81 -16.92
CA ILE A 215 3.11 3.00 -16.08
C ILE A 215 4.59 3.27 -15.77
N VAL A 216 5.02 4.53 -15.83
CA VAL A 216 6.36 4.96 -15.45
C VAL A 216 6.35 5.64 -14.06
N GLU A 217 7.45 5.53 -13.31
CA GLU A 217 7.54 6.07 -11.94
C GLU A 217 7.73 7.59 -11.89
N ASN A 218 8.42 8.14 -12.89
CA ASN A 218 8.75 9.56 -12.91
C ASN A 218 8.61 10.13 -14.32
N VAL A 219 8.08 11.34 -14.38
CA VAL A 219 7.99 12.14 -15.61
C VAL A 219 8.49 13.57 -15.33
N THR A 220 8.84 14.31 -16.37
CA THR A 220 9.11 15.75 -16.23
C THR A 220 7.86 16.51 -15.80
N GLU A 221 7.99 17.75 -15.36
CA GLU A 221 6.82 18.56 -14.92
C GLU A 221 5.76 18.73 -16.01
N ASP A 222 6.18 18.76 -17.28
CA ASP A 222 5.31 18.81 -18.46
C ASP A 222 4.84 17.42 -18.93
N GLY A 223 5.05 16.38 -18.13
CA GLY A 223 4.56 15.03 -18.39
C GLY A 223 5.38 14.23 -19.39
N ARG A 224 6.54 14.67 -19.87
CA ARG A 224 7.38 13.90 -20.81
C ARG A 224 8.28 12.87 -20.12
N LEU A 225 8.71 11.86 -20.88
CA LEU A 225 9.70 10.89 -20.39
C LEU A 225 11.05 11.59 -20.16
N SER A 226 11.68 11.29 -19.03
CA SER A 226 13.04 11.71 -18.72
C SER A 226 14.03 10.57 -18.98
N ASP A 227 15.21 10.87 -19.53
CA ASP A 227 16.28 9.91 -19.80
C ASP A 227 17.40 9.96 -18.74
N THR A 228 17.03 10.26 -17.51
CA THR A 228 17.89 10.20 -16.34
C THR A 228 17.69 8.91 -15.58
N PHE A 229 18.54 8.61 -14.60
CA PHE A 229 18.39 7.45 -13.73
C PHE A 229 16.97 7.37 -13.12
N GLU A 230 16.54 8.44 -12.47
CA GLU A 230 15.24 8.52 -11.83
C GLU A 230 14.09 8.46 -12.86
N GLY A 231 14.28 9.14 -14.02
CA GLY A 231 13.27 9.17 -15.08
C GLY A 231 13.10 7.86 -15.84
N ARG A 232 14.08 6.94 -15.76
CA ARG A 232 13.99 5.59 -16.35
C ARG A 232 13.60 4.52 -15.36
N GLN A 233 13.54 4.84 -14.06
CA GLN A 233 13.17 3.91 -13.02
C GLN A 233 11.74 3.40 -13.22
N MET A 234 11.56 2.09 -13.06
CA MET A 234 10.28 1.40 -13.13
C MET A 234 10.09 0.61 -11.84
N ASN A 235 8.91 0.70 -11.25
CA ASN A 235 8.51 -0.11 -10.09
C ASN A 235 7.26 -0.94 -10.45
N PRO A 236 7.43 -2.20 -10.88
CA PRO A 236 6.29 -3.04 -11.23
C PRO A 236 5.27 -3.21 -10.11
N GLY A 237 5.74 -3.23 -8.84
CA GLY A 237 4.87 -3.32 -7.68
C GLY A 237 3.89 -2.15 -7.56
N HIS A 238 4.37 -0.91 -7.69
CA HIS A 238 3.51 0.28 -7.70
C HIS A 238 2.49 0.25 -8.83
N SER A 239 2.94 -0.13 -10.04
CA SER A 239 2.03 -0.21 -11.18
C SER A 239 0.94 -1.26 -10.97
N LEU A 240 1.28 -2.45 -10.44
CA LEU A 240 0.31 -3.51 -10.16
C LEU A 240 -0.66 -3.12 -9.02
N GLU A 241 -0.14 -2.51 -7.96
CA GLU A 241 -0.98 -1.98 -6.87
C GLU A 241 -1.94 -0.91 -7.40
N ALA A 242 -1.45 0.04 -8.20
CA ALA A 242 -2.29 1.07 -8.81
C ALA A 242 -3.40 0.49 -9.67
N MET A 243 -3.12 -0.56 -10.45
CA MET A 243 -4.12 -1.10 -11.36
C MET A 243 -5.32 -1.70 -10.64
N TRP A 244 -5.14 -2.34 -9.49
CA TRP A 244 -6.33 -2.78 -8.77
C TRP A 244 -7.05 -1.61 -8.05
N PHE A 245 -6.37 -0.51 -7.71
CA PHE A 245 -7.04 0.72 -7.27
C PHE A 245 -7.91 1.29 -8.41
N ILE A 246 -7.34 1.38 -9.62
CA ILE A 246 -8.08 1.84 -10.81
C ILE A 246 -9.27 0.93 -11.14
N MET A 247 -9.11 -0.40 -11.02
CA MET A 247 -10.23 -1.34 -11.18
C MET A 247 -11.36 -1.05 -10.17
N ASN A 248 -11.03 -0.71 -8.91
CA ASN A 248 -12.03 -0.31 -7.92
C ASN A 248 -12.73 1.00 -8.31
N LEU A 249 -11.97 1.98 -8.79
CA LEU A 249 -12.57 3.23 -9.32
C LEU A 249 -13.45 2.96 -10.54
N GLY A 250 -13.03 2.08 -11.44
CA GLY A 250 -13.84 1.65 -12.57
C GLY A 250 -15.18 1.02 -12.16
N VAL A 251 -15.15 0.18 -11.11
CA VAL A 251 -16.39 -0.37 -10.51
C VAL A 251 -17.25 0.75 -9.91
N ARG A 252 -16.64 1.67 -9.16
CA ARG A 252 -17.33 2.81 -8.52
C ARG A 252 -17.99 3.75 -9.53
N LEU A 253 -17.38 3.90 -10.71
CA LEU A 253 -17.84 4.78 -11.80
C LEU A 253 -18.70 4.07 -12.85
N ASP A 254 -18.88 2.76 -12.73
CA ASP A 254 -19.51 1.90 -13.76
C ASP A 254 -18.81 2.03 -15.14
N ASP A 255 -17.48 2.15 -15.13
CA ASP A 255 -16.65 2.33 -16.33
C ASP A 255 -15.92 1.04 -16.70
N ARG A 256 -16.54 0.28 -17.60
CA ARG A 256 -15.98 -0.97 -18.10
C ARG A 256 -14.69 -0.76 -18.90
N ALA A 257 -14.58 0.29 -19.68
CA ALA A 257 -13.41 0.57 -20.51
C ALA A 257 -12.18 0.86 -19.64
N LEU A 258 -12.37 1.58 -18.54
CA LEU A 258 -11.33 1.83 -17.55
C LEU A 258 -10.84 0.52 -16.88
N ILE A 259 -11.77 -0.37 -16.52
CA ILE A 259 -11.44 -1.69 -15.97
C ILE A 259 -10.59 -2.49 -16.96
N ASP A 260 -11.05 -2.60 -18.22
CA ASP A 260 -10.36 -3.38 -19.25
C ASP A 260 -8.96 -2.79 -19.57
N LYS A 261 -8.81 -1.46 -19.56
CA LYS A 261 -7.50 -0.78 -19.70
C LYS A 261 -6.58 -1.09 -18.51
N ALA A 262 -7.08 -1.03 -17.29
CA ALA A 262 -6.31 -1.35 -16.09
C ALA A 262 -5.84 -2.82 -16.05
N VAL A 263 -6.71 -3.75 -16.43
CA VAL A 263 -6.36 -5.19 -16.54
C VAL A 263 -5.24 -5.39 -17.56
N ARG A 264 -5.32 -4.76 -18.73
CA ARG A 264 -4.28 -4.88 -19.76
C ARG A 264 -2.93 -4.33 -19.28
N ILE A 265 -2.93 -3.18 -18.60
CA ILE A 265 -1.71 -2.60 -18.02
C ILE A 265 -1.14 -3.53 -16.93
N ALA A 266 -1.99 -4.12 -16.07
CA ALA A 266 -1.55 -5.05 -15.04
C ALA A 266 -0.89 -6.30 -15.66
N LEU A 267 -1.46 -6.89 -16.71
CA LEU A 267 -0.89 -8.03 -17.43
C LEU A 267 0.46 -7.69 -18.06
N ASN A 268 0.56 -6.58 -18.78
CA ASN A 268 1.82 -6.10 -19.35
C ASN A 268 2.89 -5.87 -18.27
N THR A 269 2.48 -5.30 -17.13
CA THR A 269 3.41 -5.02 -16.02
C THR A 269 3.89 -6.32 -15.36
N ALA A 270 3.03 -7.32 -15.20
CA ALA A 270 3.41 -8.62 -14.66
C ALA A 270 4.44 -9.32 -15.57
N GLU A 271 4.20 -9.35 -16.89
CA GLU A 271 5.15 -9.92 -17.86
C GLU A 271 6.47 -9.15 -17.87
N TYR A 272 6.43 -7.81 -17.84
CA TYR A 272 7.62 -6.95 -17.80
C TYR A 272 8.43 -7.13 -16.53
N GLY A 273 7.76 -7.23 -15.37
CA GLY A 273 8.38 -7.29 -14.05
C GLY A 273 8.84 -8.68 -13.61
N TRP A 274 8.42 -9.74 -14.30
CA TRP A 274 8.70 -11.13 -13.89
C TRP A 274 10.15 -11.54 -14.15
N ASP A 275 10.82 -12.07 -13.13
CA ASP A 275 12.14 -12.69 -13.28
C ASP A 275 12.01 -14.07 -13.94
N LYS A 276 12.42 -14.18 -15.21
CA LYS A 276 12.30 -15.41 -16.00
C LYS A 276 13.26 -16.52 -15.56
N GLU A 277 14.26 -16.18 -14.76
CA GLU A 277 15.28 -17.12 -14.28
C GLU A 277 14.90 -17.74 -12.92
N TYR A 278 14.48 -16.91 -11.96
CA TYR A 278 14.22 -17.34 -10.58
C TYR A 278 12.76 -17.17 -10.15
N GLY A 279 11.92 -16.60 -10.99
CA GLY A 279 10.55 -16.26 -10.63
C GLY A 279 10.43 -15.03 -9.74
N GLY A 280 9.19 -14.66 -9.45
CA GLY A 280 8.86 -13.45 -8.69
C GLY A 280 9.02 -12.17 -9.50
N ILE A 281 8.51 -11.07 -8.94
CA ILE A 281 8.55 -9.73 -9.54
C ILE A 281 9.78 -8.99 -9.03
N PHE A 282 10.55 -8.36 -9.93
CA PHE A 282 11.63 -7.46 -9.56
C PHE A 282 11.11 -6.24 -8.80
N TYR A 283 11.90 -5.73 -7.87
CA TYR A 283 11.54 -4.51 -7.15
C TYR A 283 11.68 -3.28 -8.05
N PHE A 284 12.85 -3.07 -8.66
CA PHE A 284 13.06 -1.99 -9.62
C PHE A 284 13.67 -2.49 -10.93
N LEU A 285 13.30 -1.84 -12.02
CA LEU A 285 13.85 -2.05 -13.34
C LEU A 285 14.22 -0.70 -13.95
N ASP A 286 15.08 -0.70 -14.98
CA ASP A 286 15.34 0.45 -15.82
C ASP A 286 14.61 0.26 -17.15
N ARG A 287 13.86 1.26 -17.59
CA ARG A 287 13.05 1.22 -18.82
C ARG A 287 13.85 0.89 -20.09
N LYS A 288 15.13 1.23 -20.11
CA LYS A 288 16.05 0.97 -21.24
C LYS A 288 17.02 -0.19 -20.96
N GLY A 289 16.89 -0.88 -19.83
CA GLY A 289 17.81 -1.95 -19.44
C GLY A 289 19.19 -1.48 -18.97
N ALA A 290 19.34 -0.17 -18.69
CA ALA A 290 20.56 0.38 -18.12
C ALA A 290 20.75 -0.06 -16.64
N PRO A 291 21.94 0.14 -16.05
CA PRO A 291 22.15 -0.13 -14.62
C PRO A 291 21.15 0.63 -13.75
N ARG A 292 20.63 -0.05 -12.73
CA ARG A 292 19.65 0.52 -11.78
C ARG A 292 20.38 1.36 -10.73
N VAL A 293 19.71 2.40 -10.24
CA VAL A 293 20.22 3.23 -9.14
C VAL A 293 20.10 2.52 -7.80
N GLU A 294 18.96 1.80 -7.63
CA GLU A 294 18.64 1.13 -6.37
C GLU A 294 19.45 -0.16 -6.19
N LEU A 295 20.20 -0.25 -5.09
CA LEU A 295 21.03 -1.42 -4.80
C LEU A 295 20.23 -2.70 -4.59
N GLU A 296 18.99 -2.56 -4.09
CA GLU A 296 18.03 -3.64 -3.83
C GLU A 296 17.13 -3.97 -5.04
N TRP A 297 17.46 -3.52 -6.25
CA TRP A 297 16.62 -3.63 -7.43
C TRP A 297 16.15 -5.05 -7.76
N ASP A 298 16.93 -6.06 -7.48
CA ASP A 298 16.66 -7.47 -7.79
C ASP A 298 16.05 -8.25 -6.62
N GLN A 299 15.84 -7.61 -5.47
CA GLN A 299 15.17 -8.23 -4.35
C GLN A 299 13.69 -8.53 -4.68
N LYS A 300 13.16 -9.54 -4.00
CA LYS A 300 11.74 -9.87 -4.04
C LYS A 300 11.11 -9.42 -2.72
N LEU A 301 10.17 -8.47 -2.81
CA LEU A 301 9.52 -7.90 -1.63
C LEU A 301 8.09 -8.42 -1.46
N TRP A 302 7.69 -8.62 -0.20
CA TRP A 302 6.37 -9.13 0.19
C TRP A 302 5.22 -8.34 -0.44
N TRP A 303 5.30 -7.02 -0.34
CA TRP A 303 4.22 -6.14 -0.80
C TRP A 303 4.06 -6.18 -2.32
N VAL A 304 5.14 -6.20 -3.07
CA VAL A 304 5.10 -6.31 -4.53
C VAL A 304 4.32 -7.55 -4.96
N HIS A 305 4.57 -8.69 -4.30
CA HIS A 305 3.97 -9.97 -4.68
C HIS A 305 2.52 -10.09 -4.25
N ILE A 306 2.17 -9.69 -3.03
CA ILE A 306 0.78 -9.76 -2.58
C ILE A 306 -0.13 -8.77 -3.32
N GLU A 307 0.35 -7.55 -3.61
CA GLU A 307 -0.39 -6.56 -4.40
C GLU A 307 -0.58 -7.02 -5.86
N SER A 308 0.44 -7.66 -6.43
CA SER A 308 0.33 -8.28 -7.75
C SER A 308 -0.71 -9.41 -7.77
N THR A 309 -0.76 -10.21 -6.71
CA THR A 309 -1.75 -11.28 -6.56
C THR A 309 -3.18 -10.72 -6.52
N ILE A 310 -3.39 -9.61 -5.77
CA ILE A 310 -4.69 -8.91 -5.74
C ILE A 310 -5.06 -8.42 -7.15
N ALA A 311 -4.13 -7.75 -7.84
CA ALA A 311 -4.41 -7.20 -9.18
C ALA A 311 -4.88 -8.28 -10.16
N MET A 312 -4.26 -9.46 -10.14
CA MET A 312 -4.59 -10.54 -11.06
C MET A 312 -5.93 -11.21 -10.72
N ILE A 313 -6.19 -11.55 -9.45
CA ILE A 313 -7.47 -12.18 -9.11
C ILE A 313 -8.64 -11.21 -9.28
N LYS A 314 -8.43 -9.91 -9.02
CA LYS A 314 -9.44 -8.89 -9.27
C LYS A 314 -9.69 -8.68 -10.76
N GLY A 315 -8.65 -8.66 -11.56
CA GLY A 315 -8.78 -8.63 -13.03
C GLY A 315 -9.60 -9.80 -13.55
N TYR A 316 -9.34 -11.01 -13.07
CA TYR A 316 -10.15 -12.19 -13.40
C TYR A 316 -11.61 -12.04 -12.95
N GLN A 317 -11.85 -11.65 -11.71
CA GLN A 317 -13.21 -11.47 -11.17
C GLN A 317 -14.04 -10.50 -12.02
N LEU A 318 -13.45 -9.38 -12.41
CA LEU A 318 -14.18 -8.32 -13.12
C LEU A 318 -14.34 -8.58 -14.63
N THR A 319 -13.41 -9.34 -15.24
CA THR A 319 -13.39 -9.48 -16.70
C THR A 319 -13.53 -10.91 -17.21
N GLY A 320 -13.31 -11.91 -16.38
CA GLY A 320 -13.22 -13.32 -16.79
C GLY A 320 -11.93 -13.66 -17.55
N SER A 321 -10.91 -12.77 -17.54
CA SER A 321 -9.64 -12.98 -18.26
C SER A 321 -8.91 -14.22 -17.78
N LYS A 322 -8.75 -15.22 -18.64
CA LYS A 322 -7.98 -16.44 -18.33
C LYS A 322 -6.51 -16.14 -18.06
N GLU A 323 -5.96 -15.15 -18.75
CA GLU A 323 -4.57 -14.73 -18.55
C GLU A 323 -4.36 -14.15 -17.14
N CYS A 324 -5.32 -13.36 -16.62
CA CYS A 324 -5.30 -12.93 -15.22
C CYS A 324 -5.33 -14.11 -14.25
N LEU A 325 -6.12 -15.15 -14.55
CA LEU A 325 -6.21 -16.34 -13.71
C LEU A 325 -4.91 -17.17 -13.73
N GLU A 326 -4.25 -17.26 -14.88
CA GLU A 326 -2.94 -17.91 -15.02
C GLU A 326 -1.86 -17.16 -14.24
N TRP A 327 -1.83 -15.82 -14.36
CA TRP A 327 -0.94 -14.98 -13.58
C TRP A 327 -1.23 -15.05 -12.07
N PHE A 328 -2.50 -15.06 -11.68
CA PHE A 328 -2.86 -15.27 -10.27
C PHE A 328 -2.30 -16.59 -9.74
N GLY A 329 -2.46 -17.70 -10.47
CA GLY A 329 -1.91 -19.00 -10.08
C GLY A 329 -0.40 -18.95 -9.88
N LYS A 330 0.33 -18.37 -10.84
CA LYS A 330 1.78 -18.23 -10.82
C LYS A 330 2.28 -17.36 -9.64
N LEU A 331 1.61 -16.24 -9.40
CA LEU A 331 1.94 -15.34 -8.29
C LEU A 331 1.58 -15.96 -6.94
N HIS A 332 0.42 -16.61 -6.83
CA HIS A 332 0.01 -17.32 -5.63
C HIS A 332 1.03 -18.39 -5.24
N GLU A 333 1.39 -19.27 -6.16
CA GLU A 333 2.37 -20.35 -5.92
C GLU A 333 3.71 -19.78 -5.45
N TYR A 334 4.25 -18.77 -6.16
CA TYR A 334 5.51 -18.13 -5.78
C TYR A 334 5.41 -17.47 -4.40
N THR A 335 4.38 -16.68 -4.17
CA THR A 335 4.22 -15.88 -2.95
C THR A 335 4.08 -16.76 -1.72
N TRP A 336 3.27 -17.82 -1.79
CA TRP A 336 3.09 -18.74 -0.68
C TRP A 336 4.32 -19.64 -0.43
N ALA A 337 5.05 -20.01 -1.48
CA ALA A 337 6.24 -20.85 -1.34
C ALA A 337 7.42 -20.10 -0.71
N HIS A 338 7.57 -18.80 -0.96
CA HIS A 338 8.75 -18.06 -0.59
C HIS A 338 8.57 -17.09 0.58
N PHE A 339 7.38 -16.48 0.72
CA PHE A 339 7.16 -15.47 1.77
C PHE A 339 6.51 -16.04 3.04
N LYS A 340 5.69 -17.09 2.93
CA LYS A 340 5.09 -17.67 4.12
C LYS A 340 6.15 -18.34 5.00
N ASP A 341 6.22 -17.91 6.27
CA ASP A 341 7.01 -18.60 7.28
C ASP A 341 6.18 -19.76 7.86
N THR A 342 6.70 -20.97 7.78
CA THR A 342 6.01 -22.17 8.27
C THR A 342 6.26 -22.46 9.75
N GLU A 343 7.20 -21.74 10.38
CA GLU A 343 7.57 -21.95 11.78
C GLU A 343 7.03 -20.84 12.70
N HIS A 344 6.91 -19.61 12.19
CA HIS A 344 6.43 -18.45 12.93
C HIS A 344 5.32 -17.73 12.19
N PRO A 345 4.31 -17.15 12.89
CA PRO A 345 3.27 -16.34 12.27
C PRO A 345 3.85 -15.11 11.54
N GLU A 346 3.05 -14.53 10.66
CA GLU A 346 3.39 -13.45 9.75
C GLU A 346 4.44 -13.88 8.70
N TRP A 347 4.43 -13.25 7.55
CA TRP A 347 5.26 -13.60 6.40
C TRP A 347 6.63 -12.90 6.44
N PHE A 348 7.64 -13.50 5.80
CA PHE A 348 8.89 -12.81 5.50
C PHE A 348 8.64 -11.60 4.60
N GLY A 349 9.49 -10.59 4.71
CA GLY A 349 9.36 -9.36 3.92
C GLY A 349 10.35 -9.26 2.77
N TYR A 350 11.53 -9.83 2.95
CA TYR A 350 12.70 -9.52 2.13
C TYR A 350 13.38 -10.78 1.69
N LEU A 351 13.35 -11.05 0.37
CA LEU A 351 14.04 -12.17 -0.24
C LEU A 351 15.11 -11.63 -1.19
N ASN A 352 16.19 -12.40 -1.36
CA ASN A 352 17.14 -12.15 -2.44
C ASN A 352 16.52 -12.53 -3.81
N ARG A 353 17.24 -12.28 -4.89
CA ARG A 353 16.77 -12.59 -6.25
C ARG A 353 16.34 -14.04 -6.45
N ARG A 354 16.98 -14.99 -5.74
CA ARG A 354 16.69 -16.43 -5.85
C ARG A 354 15.48 -16.88 -5.04
N GLY A 355 14.86 -15.98 -4.29
CA GLY A 355 13.70 -16.29 -3.43
C GLY A 355 14.10 -16.82 -2.05
N GLU A 356 15.38 -16.69 -1.64
CA GLU A 356 15.85 -17.05 -0.31
C GLU A 356 15.66 -15.88 0.67
N VAL A 357 15.33 -16.17 1.93
CA VAL A 357 15.11 -15.15 2.96
C VAL A 357 16.40 -14.35 3.20
N LEU A 358 16.31 -13.04 2.93
CA LEU A 358 17.42 -12.11 3.12
C LEU A 358 17.41 -11.53 4.55
N LEU A 359 16.22 -11.11 5.01
CA LEU A 359 15.98 -10.59 6.35
C LEU A 359 14.80 -11.33 6.98
N PRO A 360 14.97 -12.07 8.08
CA PRO A 360 13.89 -12.84 8.68
C PRO A 360 12.94 -12.02 9.54
N LEU A 361 13.04 -10.69 9.51
CA LEU A 361 12.20 -9.77 10.28
C LEU A 361 10.74 -9.88 9.89
N LYS A 362 9.84 -9.79 10.87
CA LYS A 362 8.39 -9.74 10.64
C LYS A 362 7.89 -8.32 10.41
N GLY A 363 8.60 -7.33 10.95
CA GLY A 363 8.30 -5.93 10.78
C GLY A 363 9.54 -5.04 10.89
N GLY A 364 9.40 -3.75 10.60
CA GLY A 364 10.51 -2.79 10.63
C GLY A 364 10.06 -1.39 10.29
N LYS A 365 10.98 -0.61 9.74
CA LYS A 365 10.70 0.74 9.24
C LYS A 365 9.78 0.75 8.01
N TRP A 366 9.79 -0.34 7.22
CA TRP A 366 9.10 -0.43 5.94
C TRP A 366 7.96 -1.44 5.93
N LYS A 367 8.07 -2.52 6.69
CA LYS A 367 7.07 -3.58 6.82
C LYS A 367 6.33 -3.45 8.16
N GLY A 368 5.00 -3.50 8.12
CA GLY A 368 4.11 -3.47 9.28
C GLY A 368 2.82 -4.23 8.96
N CYS A 369 1.83 -4.11 9.84
CA CYS A 369 0.51 -4.73 9.71
C CYS A 369 -0.32 -4.06 8.61
N PHE A 370 -0.02 -4.35 7.34
CA PHE A 370 -0.77 -3.74 6.23
C PHE A 370 -0.83 -4.60 4.97
N HIS A 371 0.25 -4.68 4.16
CA HIS A 371 0.18 -5.33 2.84
C HIS A 371 -0.17 -6.81 2.94
N VAL A 372 0.44 -7.57 3.87
CA VAL A 372 0.10 -8.99 4.04
C VAL A 372 -1.35 -9.16 4.49
N PRO A 373 -1.80 -8.60 5.63
CA PRO A 373 -3.18 -8.81 6.05
C PRO A 373 -4.19 -8.17 5.09
N ARG A 374 -3.91 -6.99 4.48
CA ARG A 374 -4.78 -6.40 3.45
C ARG A 374 -4.90 -7.32 2.24
N GLY A 375 -3.79 -7.87 1.78
CA GLY A 375 -3.77 -8.73 0.61
C GLY A 375 -4.48 -10.07 0.85
N LEU A 376 -4.28 -10.66 2.01
CA LEU A 376 -5.00 -11.86 2.41
C LEU A 376 -6.52 -11.59 2.45
N PHE A 377 -6.93 -10.47 3.04
CA PHE A 377 -8.33 -10.05 3.07
C PHE A 377 -8.91 -9.84 1.68
N GLN A 378 -8.22 -9.06 0.82
CA GLN A 378 -8.69 -8.77 -0.54
C GLN A 378 -8.81 -10.04 -1.38
N CYS A 379 -7.78 -10.89 -1.38
CA CYS A 379 -7.82 -12.15 -2.12
C CYS A 379 -8.92 -13.08 -1.59
N TRP A 380 -9.10 -13.21 -0.29
CA TRP A 380 -10.19 -13.98 0.30
C TRP A 380 -11.55 -13.50 -0.21
N GLN A 381 -11.85 -12.20 -0.06
CA GLN A 381 -13.14 -11.62 -0.45
C GLN A 381 -13.43 -11.75 -1.96
N ILE A 382 -12.40 -11.61 -2.79
CA ILE A 382 -12.53 -11.75 -4.26
C ILE A 382 -12.76 -13.22 -4.63
N LEU A 383 -11.99 -14.15 -4.05
CA LEU A 383 -12.09 -15.59 -4.33
C LEU A 383 -13.46 -16.18 -3.95
N GLU A 384 -14.10 -15.69 -2.87
CA GLU A 384 -15.46 -16.08 -2.51
C GLU A 384 -16.52 -15.70 -3.57
N GLN A 385 -16.23 -14.68 -4.37
CA GLN A 385 -17.12 -14.20 -5.44
C GLN A 385 -16.82 -14.83 -6.81
N CYS A 386 -15.68 -15.50 -6.96
CA CYS A 386 -15.32 -16.21 -8.20
C CYS A 386 -16.11 -17.53 -8.34
N LYS A 387 -16.46 -17.85 -9.60
CA LYS A 387 -17.24 -19.06 -9.95
C LYS A 387 -16.41 -20.03 -10.77
#